data_4eb5cf1bd9c0ccce2c1d54eb567475f2
#
_entry.id   4eb5cf1bd9c0ccce2c1d54eb567475f2
#
_cell.length_a   1.000
_cell.length_b   1.000
_cell.length_c   1.000
_cell.angle_alpha   90.00
_cell.angle_beta   90.00
_cell.angle_gamma   90.00
#
_symmetry.space_group_name_H-M   'P 1'
#
loop_
_entity.id
_entity.type
_entity.pdbx_description
1 polymer ?
#
loop_
_entity_poly.entity_id
_entity_poly.type
_entity_poly.pdbx_seq_one_letter_code
_entity_poly.pdbx_strand_id
1 'polypeptide(L)'
;ILILFGQGNFWIYAIAMIINAWSYNFDSGTSTAFLFDSAVEAGQKDRYLQISSFLSGVAEVTRTLGTVVAGFFIHGALAWTYYIAIGLSLISILLIFLMKEPESKSDERCHLTLKRILEVVKQEWQDKPVLFYWMLTYQLVGTIMCMFYFYYQQKISDLASWQVSLIMLIGSGFNLLAVYLASQIGKKWNSNQVFPILVALTGLALLLVGVKTPFAYLSVYLLTNALYAVYQPIYYNDLQAYLPSSVRATMLSINSMMFSLSMIVIFPLTGWFIDSCGFVAVFLVLGLITLFSFPLLMIGLGKMGKTLSKVTKKE
;
A
#
# COMPACT_ATOMS: atom_id res chain seq x y z
N ILE A 1 -9.94 19.46 -8.47
CA ILE A 1 -10.25 20.63 -9.32
C ILE A 1 -9.20 20.74 -10.44
N LEU A 2 -7.89 20.82 -10.14
CA LEU A 2 -6.82 21.00 -11.17
C LEU A 2 -6.87 19.92 -12.27
N ILE A 3 -7.19 18.67 -11.92
CA ILE A 3 -7.28 17.58 -12.89
C ILE A 3 -8.38 17.82 -13.94
N LEU A 4 -9.50 18.45 -13.59
CA LEU A 4 -10.58 18.80 -14.52
C LEU A 4 -10.15 19.84 -15.55
N PHE A 5 -9.23 20.73 -15.20
CA PHE A 5 -8.71 21.78 -16.08
C PHE A 5 -7.45 21.35 -16.84
N GLY A 6 -6.93 20.15 -16.59
CA GLY A 6 -5.66 19.69 -17.12
C GLY A 6 -5.61 19.52 -18.64
N GLN A 7 -6.75 19.24 -19.30
CA GLN A 7 -6.89 19.08 -20.76
C GLN A 7 -5.75 18.31 -21.45
N GLY A 8 -5.21 17.28 -20.77
CA GLY A 8 -4.07 16.51 -21.27
C GLY A 8 -2.68 17.10 -20.95
N ASN A 9 -2.59 18.21 -20.24
CA ASN A 9 -1.30 18.80 -19.87
C ASN A 9 -0.66 18.03 -18.70
N PHE A 10 0.44 17.35 -18.97
CA PHE A 10 1.19 16.57 -18.00
C PHE A 10 1.55 17.36 -16.72
N TRP A 11 2.01 18.61 -16.86
CA TRP A 11 2.46 19.40 -15.72
C TRP A 11 1.33 19.77 -14.75
N ILE A 12 0.12 20.03 -15.28
CA ILE A 12 -1.06 20.29 -14.44
C ILE A 12 -1.43 19.05 -13.64
N TYR A 13 -1.38 17.87 -14.27
CA TYR A 13 -1.61 16.60 -13.57
C TYR A 13 -0.53 16.30 -12.54
N ALA A 14 0.74 16.56 -12.86
CA ALA A 14 1.86 16.38 -11.93
C ALA A 14 1.70 17.25 -10.68
N ILE A 15 1.39 18.55 -10.85
CA ILE A 15 1.13 19.46 -9.72
C ILE A 15 -0.08 19.00 -8.90
N ALA A 16 -1.18 18.61 -9.56
CA ALA A 16 -2.36 18.09 -8.87
C ALA A 16 -2.03 16.85 -8.01
N MET A 17 -1.21 15.93 -8.52
CA MET A 17 -0.77 14.73 -7.79
C MET A 17 0.16 15.06 -6.61
N ILE A 18 1.05 16.06 -6.75
CA ILE A 18 1.89 16.52 -5.63
C ILE A 18 1.02 17.10 -4.50
N ILE A 19 0.03 17.94 -4.83
CA ILE A 19 -0.91 18.51 -3.84
C ILE A 19 -1.71 17.39 -3.17
N ASN A 20 -2.18 16.42 -3.93
CA ASN A 20 -2.90 15.25 -3.40
C ASN A 20 -2.03 14.41 -2.45
N ALA A 21 -0.76 14.18 -2.80
CA ALA A 21 0.18 13.47 -1.94
C ALA A 21 0.43 14.20 -0.62
N TRP A 22 0.53 15.53 -0.63
CA TRP A 22 0.62 16.33 0.59
C TRP A 22 -0.62 16.17 1.48
N SER A 23 -1.83 16.17 0.89
CA SER A 23 -3.07 15.94 1.63
C SER A 23 -3.03 14.62 2.41
N TYR A 24 -2.61 13.53 1.77
CA TYR A 24 -2.46 12.24 2.46
C TYR A 24 -1.44 12.26 3.60
N ASN A 25 -0.33 12.98 3.42
CA ASN A 25 0.69 13.09 4.46
C ASN A 25 0.17 13.85 5.69
N PHE A 26 -0.60 14.92 5.50
CA PHE A 26 -1.20 15.67 6.60
C PHE A 26 -2.29 14.86 7.31
N ASP A 27 -3.08 14.09 6.59
CA ASP A 27 -4.17 13.28 7.17
C ASP A 27 -3.63 12.11 8.02
N SER A 28 -2.63 11.38 7.53
CA SER A 28 -2.22 10.09 8.09
C SER A 28 -1.81 10.13 9.58
N GLY A 29 -1.15 11.20 10.02
CA GLY A 29 -0.74 11.37 11.42
C GLY A 29 -1.81 12.06 12.26
N THR A 30 -2.45 13.09 11.70
CA THR A 30 -3.40 13.96 12.38
C THR A 30 -4.67 13.21 12.77
N SER A 31 -5.27 12.45 11.84
CA SER A 31 -6.51 11.71 12.09
C SER A 31 -6.35 10.66 13.19
N THR A 32 -5.22 9.96 13.21
CA THR A 32 -4.94 8.93 14.23
C THR A 32 -4.73 9.57 15.61
N ALA A 33 -3.97 10.66 15.69
CA ALA A 33 -3.73 11.38 16.93
C ALA A 33 -5.03 11.99 17.48
N PHE A 34 -5.80 12.66 16.62
CA PHE A 34 -7.08 13.25 16.98
C PHE A 34 -8.05 12.22 17.56
N LEU A 35 -8.16 11.05 16.94
CA LEU A 35 -9.01 9.97 17.42
C LEU A 35 -8.57 9.46 18.79
N PHE A 36 -7.26 9.30 19.00
CA PHE A 36 -6.72 8.86 20.27
C PHE A 36 -6.98 9.88 21.38
N ASP A 37 -6.67 11.16 21.14
CA ASP A 37 -6.84 12.23 22.10
C ASP A 37 -8.33 12.43 22.47
N SER A 38 -9.23 12.32 21.46
CA SER A 38 -10.68 12.35 21.70
C SER A 38 -11.16 11.17 22.55
N ALA A 39 -10.62 9.96 22.34
CA ALA A 39 -10.96 8.80 23.15
C ALA A 39 -10.47 8.95 24.60
N VAL A 40 -9.32 9.56 24.81
CA VAL A 40 -8.76 9.87 26.13
C VAL A 40 -9.62 10.92 26.84
N GLU A 41 -9.98 12.01 26.16
CA GLU A 41 -10.85 13.06 26.72
C GLU A 41 -12.22 12.52 27.12
N ALA A 42 -12.78 11.63 26.29
CA ALA A 42 -14.07 10.97 26.58
C ALA A 42 -13.98 9.87 27.66
N GLY A 43 -12.81 9.61 28.27
CA GLY A 43 -12.61 8.55 29.24
C GLY A 43 -12.73 7.12 28.68
N GLN A 44 -12.60 6.97 27.36
CA GLN A 44 -12.76 5.69 26.64
C GLN A 44 -11.44 5.14 26.09
N LYS A 45 -10.32 5.48 26.70
CA LYS A 45 -8.99 5.03 26.27
C LYS A 45 -8.92 3.50 26.09
N ASP A 46 -9.51 2.73 27.00
CA ASP A 46 -9.51 1.26 26.95
C ASP A 46 -10.31 0.69 25.77
N ARG A 47 -11.23 1.48 25.21
CA ARG A 47 -12.04 1.10 24.05
C ARG A 47 -11.48 1.65 22.74
N TYR A 48 -10.36 2.37 22.78
CA TYR A 48 -9.74 2.98 21.58
C TYR A 48 -9.55 1.97 20.43
N LEU A 49 -9.06 0.76 20.73
CA LEU A 49 -8.86 -0.27 19.72
C LEU A 49 -10.17 -0.66 19.03
N GLN A 50 -11.27 -0.76 19.77
CA GLN A 50 -12.59 -1.10 19.22
C GLN A 50 -13.10 0.04 18.33
N ILE A 51 -12.97 1.29 18.77
CA ILE A 51 -13.39 2.48 18.03
C ILE A 51 -12.57 2.60 16.74
N SER A 52 -11.26 2.49 16.82
CA SER A 52 -10.35 2.55 15.67
C SER A 52 -10.62 1.43 14.66
N SER A 53 -10.85 0.21 15.13
CA SER A 53 -11.19 -0.93 14.27
C SER A 53 -12.53 -0.74 13.57
N PHE A 54 -13.53 -0.21 14.27
CA PHE A 54 -14.84 0.10 13.68
C PHE A 54 -14.73 1.15 12.58
N LEU A 55 -14.01 2.25 12.83
CA LEU A 55 -13.79 3.32 11.84
C LEU A 55 -13.01 2.80 10.62
N SER A 56 -11.99 1.96 10.84
CA SER A 56 -11.25 1.31 9.76
C SER A 56 -12.16 0.40 8.92
N GLY A 57 -13.07 -0.33 9.56
CA GLY A 57 -14.07 -1.14 8.86
C GLY A 57 -15.03 -0.30 8.02
N VAL A 58 -15.53 0.81 8.56
CA VAL A 58 -16.39 1.76 7.81
C VAL A 58 -15.63 2.35 6.63
N ALA A 59 -14.38 2.77 6.83
CA ALA A 59 -13.54 3.30 5.76
C ALA A 59 -13.35 2.28 4.63
N GLU A 60 -13.10 1.00 4.97
CA GLU A 60 -12.92 -0.05 3.97
C GLU A 60 -14.21 -0.35 3.18
N VAL A 61 -15.36 -0.40 3.86
CA VAL A 61 -16.67 -0.55 3.18
C VAL A 61 -16.92 0.63 2.24
N THR A 62 -16.68 1.85 2.71
CA THR A 62 -16.88 3.07 1.91
C THR A 62 -15.93 3.10 0.71
N ARG A 63 -14.66 2.72 0.90
CA ARG A 63 -13.68 2.60 -0.18
C ARG A 63 -14.12 1.58 -1.23
N THR A 64 -14.61 0.43 -0.81
CA THR A 64 -15.11 -0.62 -1.71
C THR A 64 -16.32 -0.13 -2.51
N LEU A 65 -17.30 0.48 -1.84
CA LEU A 65 -18.49 1.04 -2.50
C LEU A 65 -18.09 2.13 -3.51
N GLY A 66 -17.20 3.04 -3.10
CA GLY A 66 -16.68 4.10 -3.99
C GLY A 66 -16.00 3.53 -5.23
N THR A 67 -15.20 2.46 -5.08
CA THR A 67 -14.52 1.79 -6.20
C THR A 67 -15.53 1.16 -7.17
N VAL A 68 -16.55 0.47 -6.64
CA VAL A 68 -17.62 -0.14 -7.46
C VAL A 68 -18.41 0.93 -8.21
N VAL A 69 -18.79 2.00 -7.52
CA VAL A 69 -19.53 3.14 -8.14
C VAL A 69 -18.66 3.81 -9.20
N ALA A 70 -17.37 4.03 -8.95
CA ALA A 70 -16.45 4.63 -9.92
C ALA A 70 -16.36 3.82 -11.22
N GLY A 71 -16.51 2.49 -11.16
CA GLY A 71 -16.54 1.63 -12.34
C GLY A 71 -17.62 1.99 -13.35
N PHE A 72 -18.75 2.52 -12.89
CA PHE A 72 -19.85 2.96 -13.80
C PHE A 72 -19.51 4.24 -14.58
N PHE A 73 -18.53 5.02 -14.15
CA PHE A 73 -18.14 6.29 -14.78
C PHE A 73 -16.97 6.19 -15.76
N ILE A 74 -16.41 4.99 -15.97
CA ILE A 74 -15.19 4.80 -16.78
C ILE A 74 -15.38 5.24 -18.24
N HIS A 75 -16.55 4.97 -18.84
CA HIS A 75 -16.83 5.29 -20.22
C HIS A 75 -17.49 6.67 -20.38
N GLY A 76 -16.65 7.70 -20.62
CA GLY A 76 -17.10 9.04 -21.00
C GLY A 76 -17.59 9.94 -19.85
N ALA A 77 -17.68 9.44 -18.63
CA ALA A 77 -18.22 10.17 -17.49
C ALA A 77 -17.22 10.38 -16.34
N LEU A 78 -15.91 10.18 -16.58
CA LEU A 78 -14.84 10.31 -15.56
C LEU A 78 -14.86 11.66 -14.84
N ALA A 79 -15.24 12.75 -15.51
CA ALA A 79 -15.34 14.06 -14.88
C ALA A 79 -16.33 14.08 -13.69
N TRP A 80 -17.39 13.28 -13.73
CA TRP A 80 -18.38 13.20 -12.65
C TRP A 80 -17.77 12.65 -11.36
N THR A 81 -16.80 11.74 -11.44
CA THR A 81 -16.11 11.22 -10.24
C THR A 81 -15.40 12.34 -9.49
N TYR A 82 -14.80 13.28 -10.21
CA TYR A 82 -14.15 14.45 -9.62
C TYR A 82 -15.15 15.48 -9.07
N TYR A 83 -16.30 15.70 -9.74
CA TYR A 83 -17.36 16.56 -9.19
C TYR A 83 -17.94 16.00 -7.90
N ILE A 84 -18.19 14.68 -7.84
CA ILE A 84 -18.65 14.00 -6.63
C ILE A 84 -17.58 14.13 -5.53
N ALA A 85 -16.30 13.90 -5.84
CA ALA A 85 -15.21 14.03 -4.88
C ALA A 85 -15.09 15.45 -4.33
N ILE A 86 -15.28 16.49 -5.17
CA ILE A 86 -15.31 17.89 -4.73
C ILE A 86 -16.47 18.13 -3.77
N GLY A 87 -17.68 17.66 -4.11
CA GLY A 87 -18.87 17.79 -3.25
C GLY A 87 -18.66 17.13 -1.89
N LEU A 88 -18.14 15.89 -1.86
CA LEU A 88 -17.81 15.18 -0.62
C LEU A 88 -16.72 15.89 0.18
N SER A 89 -15.71 16.45 -0.47
CA SER A 89 -14.65 17.21 0.21
C SER A 89 -15.20 18.48 0.87
N LEU A 90 -16.13 19.19 0.22
CA LEU A 90 -16.78 20.36 0.81
C LEU A 90 -17.62 19.98 2.06
N ILE A 91 -18.36 18.87 1.99
CA ILE A 91 -19.08 18.33 3.15
C ILE A 91 -18.11 17.98 4.27
N SER A 92 -16.99 17.33 3.95
CA SER A 92 -15.96 16.98 4.93
C SER A 92 -15.37 18.22 5.62
N ILE A 93 -15.11 19.29 4.87
CA ILE A 93 -14.63 20.56 5.41
C ILE A 93 -15.66 21.15 6.39
N LEU A 94 -16.94 21.17 6.03
CA LEU A 94 -18.00 21.64 6.91
C LEU A 94 -18.08 20.82 8.20
N LEU A 95 -17.97 19.49 8.11
CA LEU A 95 -17.96 18.62 9.28
C LEU A 95 -16.75 18.87 10.17
N ILE A 96 -15.56 19.09 9.61
CA ILE A 96 -14.34 19.41 10.37
C ILE A 96 -14.51 20.70 11.14
N PHE A 97 -15.13 21.74 10.56
CA PHE A 97 -15.40 22.98 11.28
C PHE A 97 -16.37 22.80 12.47
N LEU A 98 -17.21 21.79 12.46
CA LEU A 98 -18.11 21.46 13.56
C LEU A 98 -17.44 20.60 14.64
N MET A 99 -16.26 20.03 14.38
CA MET A 99 -15.53 19.21 15.35
C MET A 99 -14.83 20.10 16.37
N LYS A 100 -14.90 19.69 17.64
CA LYS A 100 -14.15 20.33 18.71
C LYS A 100 -12.77 19.67 18.82
N GLU A 101 -11.73 20.48 18.85
CA GLU A 101 -10.37 19.98 19.07
C GLU A 101 -10.23 19.48 20.53
N PRO A 102 -9.77 18.23 20.75
CA PRO A 102 -9.60 17.68 22.09
C PRO A 102 -8.50 18.44 22.85
N GLU A 103 -8.70 18.67 24.15
CA GLU A 103 -7.70 19.28 25.02
C GLU A 103 -6.57 18.26 25.29
N SER A 104 -5.54 18.27 24.45
CA SER A 104 -4.38 17.42 24.65
C SER A 104 -3.55 17.90 25.85
N LYS A 105 -3.54 17.11 26.92
CA LYS A 105 -2.65 17.31 28.08
C LYS A 105 -1.22 16.83 27.88
N SER A 106 -0.80 16.54 26.66
CA SER A 106 0.56 16.09 26.40
C SER A 106 1.53 17.28 26.36
N ASP A 107 2.03 17.68 27.52
CA ASP A 107 3.09 18.68 27.70
C ASP A 107 4.46 18.25 27.13
N GLU A 108 4.57 17.05 26.59
CA GLU A 108 5.77 16.53 25.95
C GLU A 108 5.53 16.22 24.46
N ARG A 109 5.17 17.25 23.68
CA ARG A 109 5.46 17.21 22.26
C ARG A 109 6.98 17.34 22.10
N CYS A 110 7.66 16.22 22.19
CA CYS A 110 9.06 16.15 21.76
C CYS A 110 9.08 16.56 20.28
N HIS A 111 9.32 17.83 20.00
CA HIS A 111 9.53 18.33 18.65
C HIS A 111 10.79 17.67 18.11
N LEU A 112 10.62 16.47 17.52
CA LEU A 112 11.72 15.79 16.83
C LEU A 112 12.12 16.67 15.64
N THR A 113 13.16 17.45 15.81
CA THR A 113 13.78 18.21 14.74
C THR A 113 14.19 17.25 13.64
N LEU A 114 14.03 17.63 12.36
CA LEU A 114 14.48 16.84 11.20
C LEU A 114 15.91 16.31 11.40
N LYS A 115 16.79 17.13 11.97
CA LYS A 115 18.16 16.73 12.31
C LYS A 115 18.19 15.52 13.26
N ARG A 116 17.34 15.54 14.31
CA ARG A 116 17.24 14.44 15.27
C ARG A 116 16.72 13.16 14.64
N ILE A 117 15.74 13.27 13.74
CA ILE A 117 15.23 12.13 12.98
C ILE A 117 16.33 11.53 12.11
N LEU A 118 17.10 12.35 11.37
CA LEU A 118 18.21 11.89 10.54
C LEU A 118 19.34 11.26 11.36
N GLU A 119 19.62 11.79 12.53
CA GLU A 119 20.59 11.20 13.47
C GLU A 119 20.15 9.81 13.93
N VAL A 120 18.89 9.66 14.34
CA VAL A 120 18.32 8.36 14.74
C VAL A 120 18.39 7.36 13.59
N VAL A 121 17.99 7.75 12.39
CA VAL A 121 18.02 6.89 11.20
C VAL A 121 19.46 6.46 10.88
N LYS A 122 20.40 7.40 10.94
CA LYS A 122 21.83 7.12 10.69
C LYS A 122 22.38 6.15 11.73
N GLN A 123 22.01 6.32 12.99
CA GLN A 123 22.43 5.44 14.07
C GLN A 123 21.85 4.03 13.87
N GLU A 124 20.54 3.90 13.66
CA GLU A 124 19.90 2.60 13.39
C GLU A 124 20.48 1.91 12.14
N TRP A 125 20.81 2.69 11.10
CA TRP A 125 21.49 2.15 9.91
C TRP A 125 22.85 1.58 10.24
N GLN A 126 23.64 2.25 11.09
CA GLN A 126 24.96 1.80 11.51
C GLN A 126 24.88 0.57 12.42
N ASP A 127 23.92 0.55 13.33
CA ASP A 127 23.75 -0.51 14.32
C ASP A 127 23.09 -1.77 13.74
N LYS A 128 22.13 -1.58 12.83
CA LYS A 128 21.29 -2.67 12.26
C LYS A 128 21.18 -2.60 10.72
N PRO A 129 22.29 -2.60 9.97
CA PRO A 129 22.22 -2.47 8.50
C PRO A 129 21.39 -3.58 7.84
N VAL A 130 21.37 -4.78 8.42
CA VAL A 130 20.60 -5.92 7.92
C VAL A 130 19.10 -5.62 7.90
N LEU A 131 18.58 -4.83 8.86
CA LEU A 131 17.18 -4.44 8.90
C LEU A 131 16.80 -3.59 7.68
N PHE A 132 17.65 -2.62 7.31
CA PHE A 132 17.40 -1.77 6.14
C PHE A 132 17.44 -2.54 4.83
N TYR A 133 18.42 -3.45 4.64
CA TYR A 133 18.47 -4.33 3.48
C TYR A 133 17.24 -5.25 3.42
N TRP A 134 16.79 -5.75 4.56
CA TRP A 134 15.59 -6.55 4.67
C TRP A 134 14.36 -5.74 4.25
N MET A 135 14.16 -4.54 4.82
CA MET A 135 13.07 -3.63 4.45
C MET A 135 13.11 -3.29 2.96
N LEU A 136 14.27 -2.90 2.43
CA LEU A 136 14.45 -2.55 1.02
C LEU A 136 14.08 -3.71 0.09
N THR A 137 14.53 -4.94 0.40
CA THR A 137 14.18 -6.14 -0.39
C THR A 137 12.67 -6.34 -0.45
N TYR A 138 11.99 -6.23 0.68
CA TYR A 138 10.54 -6.36 0.73
C TYR A 138 9.84 -5.28 -0.06
N GLN A 139 10.29 -4.02 0.01
CA GLN A 139 9.65 -2.92 -0.70
C GLN A 139 9.87 -3.01 -2.22
N LEU A 140 11.09 -3.32 -2.67
CA LEU A 140 11.38 -3.48 -4.10
C LEU A 140 10.56 -4.62 -4.73
N VAL A 141 10.57 -5.78 -4.10
CA VAL A 141 9.84 -6.95 -4.63
C VAL A 141 8.32 -6.74 -4.48
N GLY A 142 7.87 -6.14 -3.36
CA GLY A 142 6.48 -5.78 -3.15
C GLY A 142 5.95 -4.82 -4.22
N THR A 143 6.77 -3.85 -4.66
CA THR A 143 6.44 -2.97 -5.77
C THR A 143 6.20 -3.75 -7.08
N ILE A 144 7.04 -4.75 -7.38
CA ILE A 144 6.86 -5.61 -8.54
C ILE A 144 5.57 -6.43 -8.43
N MET A 145 5.25 -6.96 -7.24
CA MET A 145 4.03 -7.73 -7.01
C MET A 145 2.75 -6.92 -7.26
N CYS A 146 2.72 -5.65 -6.85
CA CYS A 146 1.53 -4.81 -7.01
C CYS A 146 1.45 -4.14 -8.39
N MET A 147 2.48 -4.24 -9.22
CA MET A 147 2.59 -3.47 -10.47
C MET A 147 1.49 -3.79 -11.47
N PHE A 148 1.10 -5.05 -11.61
CA PHE A 148 0.07 -5.45 -12.57
C PHE A 148 -1.27 -4.75 -12.29
N TYR A 149 -1.60 -4.46 -11.03
CA TYR A 149 -2.78 -3.70 -10.62
C TYR A 149 -2.93 -2.34 -11.31
N PHE A 150 -1.82 -1.67 -11.61
CA PHE A 150 -1.84 -0.34 -12.22
C PHE A 150 -1.92 -0.35 -13.74
N TYR A 151 -1.50 -1.46 -14.37
CA TYR A 151 -1.41 -1.54 -15.83
C TYR A 151 -2.51 -2.38 -16.49
N TYR A 152 -3.18 -3.30 -15.77
CA TYR A 152 -4.17 -4.22 -16.35
C TYR A 152 -5.36 -3.49 -16.98
N GLN A 153 -5.73 -2.32 -16.48
CA GLN A 153 -6.88 -1.55 -16.96
C GLN A 153 -6.80 -1.21 -18.45
N GLN A 154 -5.59 -1.02 -18.99
CA GLN A 154 -5.38 -0.80 -20.41
C GLN A 154 -5.82 -1.97 -21.29
N LYS A 155 -5.90 -3.18 -20.72
CA LYS A 155 -6.24 -4.42 -21.43
C LYS A 155 -7.70 -4.83 -21.26
N ILE A 156 -8.45 -4.11 -20.46
CA ILE A 156 -9.89 -4.33 -20.21
C ILE A 156 -10.74 -3.12 -20.61
N SER A 157 -10.18 -2.18 -21.37
CA SER A 157 -10.85 -0.97 -21.83
C SER A 157 -12.14 -1.22 -22.61
N ASP A 158 -12.25 -2.38 -23.26
CA ASP A 158 -13.38 -2.76 -24.10
C ASP A 158 -14.57 -3.33 -23.31
N LEU A 159 -14.39 -3.53 -22.00
CA LEU A 159 -15.46 -4.04 -21.14
C LEU A 159 -16.49 -2.95 -20.82
N ALA A 160 -17.76 -3.34 -20.71
CA ALA A 160 -18.81 -2.43 -20.27
C ALA A 160 -18.59 -1.98 -18.81
N SER A 161 -19.03 -0.75 -18.46
CA SER A 161 -18.83 -0.17 -17.12
C SER A 161 -19.31 -1.08 -15.98
N TRP A 162 -20.46 -1.75 -16.13
CA TRP A 162 -20.97 -2.67 -15.13
C TRP A 162 -20.07 -3.91 -14.94
N GLN A 163 -19.41 -4.39 -16.00
CA GLN A 163 -18.47 -5.52 -15.93
C GLN A 163 -17.24 -5.11 -15.14
N VAL A 164 -16.73 -3.90 -15.36
CA VAL A 164 -15.59 -3.37 -14.59
C VAL A 164 -15.96 -3.23 -13.11
N SER A 165 -17.14 -2.69 -12.80
CA SER A 165 -17.63 -2.59 -11.41
C SER A 165 -17.76 -3.95 -10.73
N LEU A 166 -18.27 -4.95 -11.46
CA LEU A 166 -18.38 -6.33 -10.96
C LEU A 166 -17.01 -6.94 -10.68
N ILE A 167 -16.04 -6.72 -11.57
CA ILE A 167 -14.66 -7.18 -11.38
C ILE A 167 -14.03 -6.56 -10.13
N MET A 168 -14.24 -5.26 -9.93
CA MET A 168 -13.74 -4.56 -8.73
C MET A 168 -14.39 -5.09 -7.45
N LEU A 169 -15.69 -5.38 -7.49
CA LEU A 169 -16.40 -6.00 -6.36
C LEU A 169 -15.85 -7.40 -6.04
N ILE A 170 -15.66 -8.23 -7.05
CA ILE A 170 -15.06 -9.56 -6.91
C ILE A 170 -13.64 -9.43 -6.34
N GLY A 171 -12.85 -8.49 -6.86
CA GLY A 171 -11.49 -8.20 -6.37
C GLY A 171 -11.47 -7.82 -4.89
N SER A 172 -12.43 -7.01 -4.43
CA SER A 172 -12.58 -6.66 -3.01
C SER A 172 -12.92 -7.89 -2.16
N GLY A 173 -13.77 -8.79 -2.64
CA GLY A 173 -14.04 -10.08 -1.98
C GLY A 173 -12.80 -10.95 -1.85
N PHE A 174 -11.99 -11.06 -2.91
CA PHE A 174 -10.70 -11.76 -2.87
C PHE A 174 -9.71 -11.12 -1.89
N ASN A 175 -9.68 -9.79 -1.79
CA ASN A 175 -8.83 -9.09 -0.82
C ASN A 175 -9.25 -9.39 0.62
N LEU A 176 -10.53 -9.36 0.94
CA LEU A 176 -11.03 -9.71 2.27
C LEU A 176 -10.66 -11.15 2.65
N LEU A 177 -10.85 -12.09 1.73
CA LEU A 177 -10.44 -13.48 1.92
C LEU A 177 -8.93 -13.59 2.12
N ALA A 178 -8.13 -12.88 1.33
CA ALA A 178 -6.68 -12.87 1.42
C ALA A 178 -6.19 -12.34 2.78
N VAL A 179 -6.77 -11.26 3.30
CA VAL A 179 -6.45 -10.71 4.63
C VAL A 179 -6.83 -11.70 5.74
N TYR A 180 -7.97 -12.39 5.62
CA TYR A 180 -8.34 -13.44 6.54
C TYR A 180 -7.32 -14.58 6.52
N LEU A 181 -6.93 -15.06 5.33
CA LEU A 181 -5.91 -16.11 5.17
C LEU A 181 -4.55 -15.64 5.73
N ALA A 182 -4.17 -14.39 5.53
CA ALA A 182 -2.94 -13.81 6.09
C ALA A 182 -2.90 -13.96 7.61
N SER A 183 -4.02 -13.73 8.29
CA SER A 183 -4.12 -13.87 9.74
C SER A 183 -3.91 -15.31 10.21
N GLN A 184 -4.34 -16.31 9.44
CA GLN A 184 -4.13 -17.73 9.76
C GLN A 184 -2.70 -18.19 9.44
N ILE A 185 -2.18 -17.76 8.29
CA ILE A 185 -0.82 -18.09 7.84
C ILE A 185 0.21 -17.45 8.79
N GLY A 186 0.04 -16.18 9.15
CA GLY A 186 0.95 -15.43 10.03
C GLY A 186 1.05 -15.99 11.46
N LYS A 187 0.09 -16.81 11.90
CA LYS A 187 0.17 -17.54 13.19
C LYS A 187 1.20 -18.66 13.17
N LYS A 188 1.51 -19.21 12.00
CA LYS A 188 2.37 -20.40 11.86
C LYS A 188 3.69 -20.09 11.18
N TRP A 189 3.70 -19.12 10.28
CA TRP A 189 4.78 -18.82 9.37
C TRP A 189 5.12 -17.33 9.44
N ASN A 190 6.42 -17.02 9.47
CA ASN A 190 6.87 -15.63 9.43
C ASN A 190 7.02 -15.13 7.96
N SER A 191 7.16 -13.83 7.81
CA SER A 191 7.27 -13.17 6.50
C SER A 191 8.42 -13.73 5.67
N ASN A 192 9.58 -14.06 6.27
CA ASN A 192 10.76 -14.58 5.55
C ASN A 192 10.50 -15.96 4.90
N GLN A 193 9.53 -16.72 5.39
CA GLN A 193 9.14 -18.02 4.83
C GLN A 193 8.03 -17.86 3.79
N VAL A 194 7.04 -17.02 4.09
CA VAL A 194 5.85 -16.84 3.24
C VAL A 194 6.16 -16.02 2.00
N PHE A 195 6.92 -14.94 2.15
CA PHE A 195 7.15 -13.98 1.09
C PHE A 195 7.76 -14.58 -0.19
N PRO A 196 8.85 -15.37 -0.14
CA PRO A 196 9.39 -15.98 -1.35
C PRO A 196 8.37 -16.85 -2.09
N ILE A 197 7.51 -17.56 -1.35
CA ILE A 197 6.45 -18.39 -1.94
C ILE A 197 5.42 -17.50 -2.66
N LEU A 198 4.99 -16.41 -2.02
CA LEU A 198 4.05 -15.46 -2.63
C LEU A 198 4.65 -14.80 -3.88
N VAL A 199 5.95 -14.49 -3.87
CA VAL A 199 6.67 -13.96 -5.04
C VAL A 199 6.69 -14.96 -6.19
N ALA A 200 6.98 -16.23 -5.91
CA ALA A 200 6.95 -17.28 -6.91
C ALA A 200 5.55 -17.49 -7.49
N LEU A 201 4.51 -17.49 -6.64
CA LEU A 201 3.12 -17.57 -7.09
C LEU A 201 2.71 -16.34 -7.91
N THR A 202 3.19 -15.15 -7.57
CA THR A 202 3.01 -13.95 -8.39
C THR A 202 3.68 -14.13 -9.76
N GLY A 203 4.90 -14.70 -9.80
CA GLY A 203 5.58 -15.03 -11.05
C GLY A 203 4.77 -15.96 -11.93
N LEU A 204 4.25 -17.05 -11.34
CA LEU A 204 3.38 -17.99 -12.07
C LEU A 204 2.10 -17.32 -12.58
N ALA A 205 1.47 -16.47 -11.75
CA ALA A 205 0.29 -15.72 -12.17
C ALA A 205 0.61 -14.79 -13.36
N LEU A 206 1.74 -14.08 -13.33
CA LEU A 206 2.14 -13.19 -14.42
C LEU A 206 2.39 -13.93 -15.74
N LEU A 207 2.81 -15.19 -15.72
CA LEU A 207 2.97 -15.98 -16.95
C LEU A 207 1.65 -16.20 -17.68
N LEU A 208 0.50 -16.15 -17.00
CA LEU A 208 -0.83 -16.24 -17.64
C LEU A 208 -1.11 -15.07 -18.60
N VAL A 209 -0.36 -13.96 -18.51
CA VAL A 209 -0.46 -12.83 -19.45
C VAL A 209 -0.17 -13.31 -20.90
N GLY A 210 0.64 -14.36 -21.06
CA GLY A 210 0.95 -14.95 -22.35
C GLY A 210 -0.25 -15.54 -23.10
N VAL A 211 -1.35 -15.85 -22.40
CA VAL A 211 -2.61 -16.34 -23.01
C VAL A 211 -3.34 -15.25 -23.81
N LYS A 212 -3.05 -13.97 -23.55
CA LYS A 212 -3.53 -12.79 -24.29
C LYS A 212 -5.05 -12.66 -24.38
N THR A 213 -5.78 -13.15 -23.39
CA THR A 213 -7.24 -13.00 -23.31
C THR A 213 -7.64 -12.07 -22.17
N PRO A 214 -8.77 -11.34 -22.26
CA PRO A 214 -9.28 -10.52 -21.15
C PRO A 214 -9.45 -11.32 -19.86
N PHE A 215 -9.88 -12.57 -19.97
CA PHE A 215 -10.04 -13.50 -18.84
C PHE A 215 -8.70 -13.78 -18.14
N ALA A 216 -7.63 -13.98 -18.91
CA ALA A 216 -6.29 -14.18 -18.35
C ALA A 216 -5.81 -12.93 -17.61
N TYR A 217 -5.97 -11.75 -18.21
CA TYR A 217 -5.59 -10.48 -17.53
C TYR A 217 -6.36 -10.25 -16.24
N LEU A 218 -7.66 -10.55 -16.21
CA LEU A 218 -8.47 -10.48 -15.00
C LEU A 218 -8.01 -11.48 -13.93
N SER A 219 -7.71 -12.71 -14.34
CA SER A 219 -7.20 -13.74 -13.42
C SER A 219 -5.87 -13.31 -12.81
N VAL A 220 -4.96 -12.75 -13.61
CA VAL A 220 -3.68 -12.22 -13.13
C VAL A 220 -3.92 -11.07 -12.15
N TYR A 221 -4.83 -10.14 -12.45
CA TYR A 221 -5.20 -9.05 -11.56
C TYR A 221 -5.69 -9.57 -10.20
N LEU A 222 -6.66 -10.47 -10.20
CA LEU A 222 -7.24 -11.02 -8.97
C LEU A 222 -6.18 -11.78 -8.14
N LEU A 223 -5.37 -12.61 -8.79
CA LEU A 223 -4.35 -13.41 -8.11
C LEU A 223 -3.24 -12.53 -7.53
N THR A 224 -2.66 -11.64 -8.32
CA THR A 224 -1.54 -10.79 -7.84
C THR A 224 -1.98 -9.85 -6.73
N ASN A 225 -3.21 -9.29 -6.83
CA ASN A 225 -3.77 -8.42 -5.80
C ASN A 225 -4.04 -9.20 -4.49
N ALA A 226 -4.61 -10.40 -4.58
CA ALA A 226 -4.83 -11.26 -3.41
C ALA A 226 -3.52 -11.70 -2.76
N LEU A 227 -2.51 -12.10 -3.55
CA LEU A 227 -1.19 -12.47 -3.03
C LEU A 227 -0.51 -11.29 -2.31
N TYR A 228 -0.63 -10.09 -2.87
CA TYR A 228 -0.13 -8.87 -2.21
C TYR A 228 -0.88 -8.55 -0.91
N ALA A 229 -2.21 -8.76 -0.88
CA ALA A 229 -3.02 -8.56 0.32
C ALA A 229 -2.72 -9.59 1.43
N VAL A 230 -2.26 -10.80 1.09
CA VAL A 230 -1.72 -11.77 2.07
C VAL A 230 -0.37 -11.33 2.61
N TYR A 231 0.50 -10.81 1.75
CA TYR A 231 1.85 -10.41 2.09
C TYR A 231 1.90 -9.28 3.14
N GLN A 232 1.15 -8.22 2.91
CA GLN A 232 1.25 -6.98 3.69
C GLN A 232 1.07 -7.17 5.21
N PRO A 233 -0.01 -7.78 5.71
CA PRO A 233 -0.21 -7.92 7.16
C PRO A 233 0.87 -8.76 7.83
N ILE A 234 1.35 -9.83 7.17
CA ILE A 234 2.40 -10.71 7.72
C ILE A 234 3.73 -9.94 7.81
N TYR A 235 4.07 -9.20 6.75
CA TYR A 235 5.27 -8.38 6.71
C TYR A 235 5.26 -7.31 7.79
N TYR A 236 4.18 -6.53 7.91
CA TYR A 236 4.09 -5.45 8.89
C TYR A 236 4.09 -5.96 10.33
N ASN A 237 3.51 -7.13 10.58
CA ASN A 237 3.58 -7.77 11.89
C ASN A 237 5.04 -8.08 12.29
N ASP A 238 5.80 -8.69 11.39
CA ASP A 238 7.19 -9.01 11.66
C ASP A 238 8.09 -7.76 11.72
N LEU A 239 7.82 -6.77 10.86
CA LEU A 239 8.54 -5.49 10.90
C LEU A 239 8.36 -4.82 12.26
N GLN A 240 7.13 -4.76 12.79
CA GLN A 240 6.88 -4.17 14.10
C GLN A 240 7.58 -4.93 15.23
N ALA A 241 7.72 -6.26 15.10
CA ALA A 241 8.43 -7.08 16.08
C ALA A 241 9.94 -6.85 16.06
N TYR A 242 10.53 -6.48 14.91
CA TYR A 242 11.96 -6.16 14.78
C TYR A 242 12.32 -4.73 15.21
N LEU A 243 11.33 -3.85 15.35
CA LEU A 243 11.56 -2.43 15.64
C LEU A 243 11.39 -2.13 17.13
N PRO A 244 12.41 -1.50 17.77
CA PRO A 244 12.29 -0.97 19.12
C PRO A 244 11.13 0.05 19.19
N SER A 245 10.40 0.07 20.32
CA SER A 245 9.26 0.97 20.50
C SER A 245 9.63 2.46 20.35
N SER A 246 10.84 2.83 20.79
CA SER A 246 11.33 4.22 20.75
C SER A 246 11.50 4.80 19.34
N VAL A 247 11.79 3.97 18.33
CA VAL A 247 12.04 4.41 16.95
C VAL A 247 11.02 3.86 15.94
N ARG A 248 10.04 3.09 16.41
CA ARG A 248 9.08 2.35 15.55
C ARG A 248 8.37 3.24 14.56
N ALA A 249 7.81 4.37 15.01
CA ALA A 249 7.07 5.28 14.13
C ALA A 249 7.97 5.85 13.01
N THR A 250 9.20 6.26 13.34
CA THR A 250 10.17 6.78 12.37
C THR A 250 10.54 5.71 11.35
N MET A 251 10.81 4.48 11.81
CA MET A 251 11.20 3.38 10.93
C MET A 251 10.06 2.91 10.02
N LEU A 252 8.82 2.92 10.50
CA LEU A 252 7.65 2.65 9.66
C LEU A 252 7.47 3.71 8.57
N SER A 253 7.72 4.99 8.89
CA SER A 253 7.70 6.07 7.89
C SER A 253 8.80 5.88 6.83
N ILE A 254 10.00 5.49 7.23
CA ILE A 254 11.09 5.17 6.30
C ILE A 254 10.73 3.98 5.41
N ASN A 255 10.12 2.95 5.99
CA ASN A 255 9.64 1.80 5.23
C ASN A 255 8.64 2.21 4.12
N SER A 256 7.68 3.07 4.45
CA SER A 256 6.72 3.61 3.47
C SER A 256 7.41 4.49 2.43
N MET A 257 8.42 5.28 2.83
CA MET A 257 9.22 6.08 1.90
C MET A 257 10.03 5.20 0.94
N MET A 258 10.62 4.10 1.40
CA MET A 258 11.31 3.13 0.54
C MET A 258 10.37 2.55 -0.53
N PHE A 259 9.13 2.22 -0.16
CA PHE A 259 8.12 1.77 -1.10
C PHE A 259 7.81 2.84 -2.15
N SER A 260 7.54 4.07 -1.72
CA SER A 260 7.25 5.19 -2.62
C SER A 260 8.42 5.48 -3.58
N LEU A 261 9.66 5.47 -3.08
CA LEU A 261 10.85 5.65 -3.91
C LEU A 261 11.02 4.50 -4.92
N SER A 262 10.75 3.26 -4.52
CA SER A 262 10.77 2.13 -5.45
C SER A 262 9.73 2.29 -6.56
N MET A 263 8.54 2.79 -6.24
CA MET A 263 7.49 3.08 -7.23
C MET A 263 7.93 4.18 -8.21
N ILE A 264 8.53 5.26 -7.72
CA ILE A 264 9.02 6.38 -8.55
C ILE A 264 10.02 5.90 -9.62
N VAL A 265 10.82 4.89 -9.31
CA VAL A 265 11.82 4.34 -10.25
C VAL A 265 11.21 3.22 -11.12
N ILE A 266 10.58 2.23 -10.50
CA ILE A 266 10.17 1.00 -11.18
C ILE A 266 8.97 1.24 -12.11
N PHE A 267 8.00 2.10 -11.73
CA PHE A 267 6.83 2.34 -12.59
C PHE A 267 7.19 3.02 -13.91
N PRO A 268 7.90 4.16 -13.95
CA PRO A 268 8.25 4.76 -15.23
C PRO A 268 9.12 3.85 -16.10
N LEU A 269 10.05 3.11 -15.52
CA LEU A 269 10.86 2.14 -16.24
C LEU A 269 9.99 1.04 -16.85
N THR A 270 9.03 0.49 -16.11
CA THR A 270 8.11 -0.51 -16.65
C THR A 270 7.23 0.06 -17.74
N GLY A 271 6.72 1.29 -17.60
CA GLY A 271 5.97 1.99 -18.64
C GLY A 271 6.79 2.12 -19.93
N TRP A 272 8.02 2.58 -19.81
CA TRP A 272 8.95 2.72 -20.95
C TRP A 272 9.22 1.36 -21.63
N PHE A 273 9.42 0.30 -20.86
CA PHE A 273 9.56 -1.05 -21.42
C PHE A 273 8.28 -1.54 -22.08
N ILE A 274 7.10 -1.23 -21.53
CA ILE A 274 5.81 -1.58 -22.15
C ILE A 274 5.67 -0.91 -23.52
N ASP A 275 6.03 0.37 -23.61
CA ASP A 275 5.99 1.12 -24.88
C ASP A 275 6.98 0.58 -25.90
N SER A 276 8.16 0.11 -25.45
CA SER A 276 9.22 -0.38 -26.32
C SER A 276 9.06 -1.85 -26.75
N CYS A 277 8.68 -2.72 -25.82
CA CYS A 277 8.67 -4.20 -26.02
C CYS A 277 7.25 -4.79 -26.01
N GLY A 278 6.25 -3.99 -25.62
CA GLY A 278 4.86 -4.42 -25.50
C GLY A 278 4.51 -5.01 -24.14
N PHE A 279 3.25 -4.82 -23.75
CA PHE A 279 2.70 -5.21 -22.45
C PHE A 279 2.95 -6.66 -22.07
N VAL A 280 2.66 -7.60 -23.00
CA VAL A 280 2.78 -9.03 -22.73
C VAL A 280 4.22 -9.44 -22.47
N ALA A 281 5.16 -8.96 -23.29
CA ALA A 281 6.57 -9.30 -23.14
C ALA A 281 7.13 -8.85 -21.79
N VAL A 282 6.80 -7.63 -21.37
CA VAL A 282 7.28 -7.06 -20.10
C VAL A 282 6.76 -7.88 -18.92
N PHE A 283 5.47 -8.18 -18.85
CA PHE A 283 4.92 -8.95 -17.73
C PHE A 283 5.34 -10.42 -17.74
N LEU A 284 5.60 -11.03 -18.90
CA LEU A 284 6.21 -12.36 -18.97
C LEU A 284 7.64 -12.35 -18.41
N VAL A 285 8.45 -11.36 -18.79
CA VAL A 285 9.81 -11.21 -18.26
C VAL A 285 9.79 -10.95 -16.75
N LEU A 286 8.92 -10.07 -16.26
CA LEU A 286 8.75 -9.87 -14.82
C LEU A 286 8.30 -11.14 -14.10
N GLY A 287 7.40 -11.92 -14.70
CA GLY A 287 6.98 -13.22 -14.18
C GLY A 287 8.16 -14.21 -14.07
N LEU A 288 9.02 -14.28 -15.09
CA LEU A 288 10.22 -15.10 -15.03
C LEU A 288 11.22 -14.60 -13.98
N ILE A 289 11.48 -13.29 -13.92
CA ILE A 289 12.38 -12.70 -12.92
C ILE A 289 11.92 -13.04 -11.50
N THR A 290 10.62 -12.83 -11.20
CA THR A 290 10.07 -13.14 -9.88
C THR A 290 10.13 -14.63 -9.55
N LEU A 291 9.88 -15.50 -10.54
CA LEU A 291 9.96 -16.94 -10.36
C LEU A 291 11.40 -17.39 -10.09
N PHE A 292 12.37 -16.92 -10.89
CA PHE A 292 13.78 -17.26 -10.70
C PHE A 292 14.42 -16.60 -9.47
N SER A 293 13.84 -15.51 -8.95
CA SER A 293 14.30 -14.89 -7.70
C SER A 293 13.96 -15.72 -6.44
N PHE A 294 13.03 -16.69 -6.54
CA PHE A 294 12.57 -17.50 -5.40
C PHE A 294 13.70 -18.13 -4.58
N PRO A 295 14.66 -18.89 -5.13
CA PRO A 295 15.72 -19.51 -4.32
C PRO A 295 16.63 -18.47 -3.68
N LEU A 296 16.91 -17.35 -4.36
CA LEU A 296 17.73 -16.27 -3.81
C LEU A 296 17.03 -15.58 -2.63
N LEU A 297 15.72 -15.33 -2.75
CA LEU A 297 14.90 -14.76 -1.68
C LEU A 297 14.79 -15.71 -0.49
N MET A 298 14.59 -16.99 -0.71
CA MET A 298 14.53 -17.99 0.36
C MET A 298 15.82 -18.01 1.18
N ILE A 299 16.97 -18.03 0.53
CA ILE A 299 18.26 -18.06 1.19
C ILE A 299 18.57 -16.72 1.84
N GLY A 300 18.37 -15.61 1.11
CA GLY A 300 18.70 -14.25 1.54
C GLY A 300 17.86 -13.83 2.76
N LEU A 301 16.55 -13.89 2.64
CA LEU A 301 15.64 -13.51 3.72
C LEU A 301 15.71 -14.46 4.92
N GLY A 302 15.94 -15.74 4.67
CA GLY A 302 16.17 -16.72 5.75
C GLY A 302 17.41 -16.40 6.60
N LYS A 303 18.51 -15.96 5.98
CA LYS A 303 19.71 -15.49 6.70
C LYS A 303 19.47 -14.18 7.43
N MET A 304 18.87 -13.20 6.77
CA MET A 304 18.55 -11.89 7.36
C MET A 304 17.61 -12.04 8.56
N GLY A 305 16.56 -12.84 8.46
CA GLY A 305 15.62 -13.09 9.54
C GLY A 305 16.26 -13.76 10.76
N LYS A 306 17.16 -14.72 10.56
CA LYS A 306 17.94 -15.32 11.67
C LYS A 306 18.85 -14.31 12.36
N THR A 307 19.43 -13.38 11.60
CA THR A 307 20.30 -12.32 12.17
C THR A 307 19.46 -11.34 12.97
N LEU A 308 18.32 -10.88 12.43
CA LEU A 308 17.41 -9.96 13.11
C LEU A 308 16.83 -10.55 14.39
N SER A 309 16.41 -11.82 14.38
CA SER A 309 15.87 -12.48 15.58
C SER A 309 16.91 -12.68 16.69
N LYS A 310 18.21 -12.71 16.38
CA LYS A 310 19.28 -12.74 17.38
C LYS A 310 19.52 -11.38 18.01
N VAL A 311 19.39 -10.31 17.24
CA VAL A 311 19.57 -8.93 17.71
C VAL A 311 18.42 -8.53 18.65
N THR A 312 17.17 -8.80 18.27
CA THR A 312 15.99 -8.48 19.11
C THR A 312 15.90 -9.28 20.41
N LYS A 313 16.55 -10.46 20.51
CA LYS A 313 16.61 -11.23 21.75
C LYS A 313 17.69 -10.74 22.73
N LYS A 314 18.58 -9.87 22.30
CA LYS A 314 19.65 -9.29 23.14
C LYS A 314 19.27 -7.93 23.73
N GLU A 315 18.22 -7.30 23.22
CA GLU A 315 17.56 -6.10 23.76
C GLU A 315 16.43 -6.49 24.72
#